data_0ff327adbda3fbbb1774343f78d7b066
#
_entry.id   0ff327adbda3fbbb1774343f78d7b066
#
_cell.length_a   1.000
_cell.length_b   1.000
_cell.length_c   1.000
_cell.angle_alpha   90.00
_cell.angle_beta   90.00
_cell.angle_gamma   90.00
#
_symmetry.space_group_name_H-M   'P 1'
#
loop_
_entity.id
_entity.type
_entity.pdbx_description
1 polymer ?
#
loop_
_entity_poly.entity_id
_entity_poly.type
_entity_poly.pdbx_seq_one_letter_code
_entity_poly.pdbx_strand_id
1 'polypeptide(L)'
;HSYINIDNLNTINAELSNYCNSACPMCPRFDFDLNLIKDITNNSHTTLKIIKERIGKRILSKLKKFYSCGVLGDGAMNPECVEIYDFVKSSGTLSTSLNTNGGLRNTEFWTALADTGTHVVFAIDGLADTNHLYRRNVKFDKVIENVQTFIKAGGEADWDFLIFKHNQHQIDEAEALAKKLGFKHFNKKETTRWDDFDSNGKWIQRKSIQIGDYALEKVERETTALGLADTQKAKIQDTFQTKKIKCNSYHQNKSEIYLAANGEVSPCCWLGDLKIHEAKNIIDDYKKININHTTLEEILDGEFFKSLAKGIYGEANAYRLQTCYHTCGVANA
;
A
#
# COMPACT_ATOMS: atom_id res chain seq x y z
N HIS A 1 11.98 9.40 23.58
CA HIS A 1 10.88 9.69 22.65
C HIS A 1 9.97 8.47 22.56
N SER A 2 8.67 8.66 22.74
CA SER A 2 7.71 7.59 22.47
C SER A 2 7.65 7.36 20.97
N TYR A 3 7.74 6.11 20.54
CA TYR A 3 7.48 5.69 19.17
C TYR A 3 6.09 5.04 19.09
N ILE A 4 5.77 4.30 18.06
CA ILE A 4 4.49 3.61 17.93
C ILE A 4 4.33 2.64 19.12
N ASN A 5 3.24 2.79 19.86
CA ASN A 5 2.82 1.90 20.93
C ASN A 5 1.29 1.81 20.97
N ILE A 6 0.74 0.97 21.81
CA ILE A 6 -0.70 0.69 21.82
C ILE A 6 -1.55 1.90 22.24
N ASP A 7 -1.01 2.80 23.06
CA ASP A 7 -1.76 3.96 23.55
C ASP A 7 -1.86 5.08 22.51
N ASN A 8 -0.81 5.22 21.67
CA ASN A 8 -0.79 6.25 20.63
C ASN A 8 -1.18 5.71 19.24
N LEU A 9 -1.31 4.38 19.05
CA LEU A 9 -1.73 3.78 17.79
C LEU A 9 -3.09 4.30 17.35
N ASN A 10 -3.16 4.88 16.15
CA ASN A 10 -4.40 5.43 15.62
C ASN A 10 -4.71 5.02 14.18
N THR A 11 -3.81 4.29 13.53
CA THR A 11 -3.98 3.86 12.14
C THR A 11 -3.43 2.45 11.94
N ILE A 12 -4.20 1.60 11.30
CA ILE A 12 -3.75 0.27 10.85
C ILE A 12 -3.92 0.19 9.33
N ASN A 13 -2.80 -0.08 8.63
CA ASN A 13 -2.78 -0.50 7.25
C ASN A 13 -2.70 -2.02 7.22
N ALA A 14 -3.82 -2.69 6.95
CA ALA A 14 -3.90 -4.13 6.94
C ALA A 14 -3.86 -4.68 5.52
N GLU A 15 -2.85 -5.48 5.19
CA GLU A 15 -2.84 -6.30 3.98
C GLU A 15 -3.82 -7.45 4.17
N LEU A 16 -5.08 -7.28 3.74
CA LEU A 16 -6.10 -8.30 3.96
C LEU A 16 -5.82 -9.58 3.17
N SER A 17 -5.10 -9.47 2.05
CA SER A 17 -4.72 -10.60 1.21
C SER A 17 -3.43 -10.28 0.46
N ASN A 18 -2.53 -11.24 0.33
CA ASN A 18 -1.39 -11.16 -0.59
C ASN A 18 -1.68 -11.85 -1.95
N TYR A 19 -2.93 -12.22 -2.20
CA TYR A 19 -3.42 -12.65 -3.50
C TYR A 19 -4.01 -11.48 -4.29
N CYS A 20 -3.77 -11.45 -5.61
CA CYS A 20 -4.38 -10.49 -6.54
C CYS A 20 -4.56 -11.16 -7.90
N ASN A 21 -5.69 -10.89 -8.56
CA ASN A 21 -5.96 -11.35 -9.92
C ASN A 21 -5.19 -10.57 -11.00
N SER A 22 -4.75 -9.36 -10.67
CA SER A 22 -4.01 -8.51 -11.61
C SER A 22 -2.52 -8.83 -11.66
N ALA A 23 -1.91 -8.66 -12.82
CA ALA A 23 -0.48 -8.84 -13.08
C ALA A 23 0.18 -7.53 -13.53
N CYS A 24 0.03 -6.46 -12.73
CA CYS A 24 0.58 -5.15 -13.04
C CYS A 24 2.12 -5.20 -13.12
N PRO A 25 2.74 -4.67 -14.18
CA PRO A 25 4.18 -4.83 -14.46
C PRO A 25 5.11 -4.23 -13.40
N MET A 26 4.66 -3.22 -12.66
CA MET A 26 5.44 -2.57 -11.61
C MET A 26 5.02 -3.01 -10.20
N CYS A 27 4.24 -4.09 -10.11
CA CYS A 27 3.82 -4.63 -8.83
C CYS A 27 4.98 -5.37 -8.16
N PRO A 28 5.26 -5.14 -6.86
CA PRO A 28 6.35 -5.82 -6.15
C PRO A 28 6.15 -7.33 -6.00
N ARG A 29 5.01 -7.87 -6.44
CA ARG A 29 4.77 -9.32 -6.55
C ARG A 29 5.55 -10.00 -7.68
N PHE A 30 6.09 -9.21 -8.61
CA PHE A 30 6.78 -9.72 -9.78
C PHE A 30 8.24 -9.26 -9.78
N ASP A 31 9.13 -10.13 -10.24
CA ASP A 31 10.51 -9.81 -10.54
C ASP A 31 10.65 -8.97 -11.83
N PHE A 32 11.89 -8.68 -12.22
CA PHE A 32 12.17 -7.88 -13.42
C PHE A 32 11.72 -8.54 -14.72
N ASP A 33 11.66 -9.87 -14.75
CA ASP A 33 11.23 -10.67 -15.89
C ASP A 33 9.71 -10.92 -15.87
N LEU A 34 8.99 -10.22 -14.96
CA LEU A 34 7.56 -10.34 -14.74
C LEU A 34 7.09 -11.74 -14.26
N ASN A 35 7.98 -12.49 -13.63
CA ASN A 35 7.64 -13.73 -12.96
C ASN A 35 7.12 -13.46 -11.55
N LEU A 36 6.08 -14.18 -11.16
CA LEU A 36 5.52 -14.08 -9.81
C LEU A 36 6.52 -14.60 -8.76
N ILE A 37 6.83 -13.78 -7.77
CA ILE A 37 7.72 -14.16 -6.66
C ILE A 37 6.92 -15.02 -5.68
N LYS A 38 7.11 -16.34 -5.71
CA LYS A 38 6.30 -17.31 -4.97
C LYS A 38 6.43 -17.18 -3.46
N ASP A 39 7.59 -16.82 -2.96
CA ASP A 39 7.86 -16.75 -1.51
C ASP A 39 7.04 -15.66 -0.79
N ILE A 40 6.66 -14.61 -1.51
CA ILE A 40 5.88 -13.49 -0.96
C ILE A 40 4.40 -13.49 -1.38
N THR A 41 4.01 -14.41 -2.28
CA THR A 41 2.65 -14.51 -2.82
C THR A 41 2.04 -15.88 -2.55
N ASN A 42 2.05 -16.28 -1.29
CA ASN A 42 1.59 -17.59 -0.84
C ASN A 42 0.08 -17.68 -0.61
N ASN A 43 -0.71 -16.70 -1.10
CA ASN A 43 -2.16 -16.61 -0.93
C ASN A 43 -2.62 -16.57 0.54
N SER A 44 -1.85 -15.92 1.40
CA SER A 44 -2.25 -15.68 2.77
C SER A 44 -3.36 -14.64 2.86
N HIS A 45 -4.22 -14.79 3.85
CA HIS A 45 -5.30 -13.87 4.17
C HIS A 45 -5.30 -13.54 5.65
N THR A 46 -5.45 -12.27 5.99
CA THR A 46 -5.80 -11.86 7.35
C THR A 46 -7.22 -12.33 7.66
N THR A 47 -7.42 -13.08 8.75
CA THR A 47 -8.75 -13.62 9.08
C THR A 47 -9.52 -12.71 10.03
N LEU A 48 -10.86 -12.77 9.96
CA LEU A 48 -11.74 -12.11 10.93
C LEU A 48 -11.43 -12.55 12.38
N LYS A 49 -11.07 -13.83 12.56
CA LYS A 49 -10.66 -14.36 13.85
C LYS A 49 -9.46 -13.61 14.43
N ILE A 50 -8.41 -13.41 13.63
CA ILE A 50 -7.20 -12.64 14.05
C ILE A 50 -7.57 -11.21 14.41
N ILE A 51 -8.39 -10.54 13.59
CA ILE A 51 -8.85 -9.17 13.88
C ILE A 51 -9.61 -9.11 15.21
N LYS A 52 -10.50 -10.09 15.47
CA LYS A 52 -11.29 -10.15 16.71
C LYS A 52 -10.45 -10.45 17.94
N GLU A 53 -9.57 -11.45 17.86
CA GLU A 53 -8.86 -11.99 19.04
C GLU A 53 -7.58 -11.24 19.36
N ARG A 54 -6.86 -10.73 18.34
CA ARG A 54 -5.53 -10.14 18.50
C ARG A 54 -5.51 -8.61 18.49
N ILE A 55 -6.45 -8.00 17.79
CA ILE A 55 -6.64 -6.54 17.80
C ILE A 55 -7.79 -6.19 18.73
N GLY A 56 -8.98 -6.73 18.46
CA GLY A 56 -10.16 -6.59 19.31
C GLY A 56 -10.79 -5.21 19.32
N LYS A 57 -12.03 -5.13 19.83
CA LYS A 57 -12.83 -3.90 19.85
C LYS A 57 -12.14 -2.75 20.60
N ARG A 58 -11.40 -3.05 21.68
CA ARG A 58 -10.72 -2.02 22.51
C ARG A 58 -9.72 -1.20 21.70
N ILE A 59 -8.94 -1.85 20.81
CA ILE A 59 -7.98 -1.17 19.96
C ILE A 59 -8.72 -0.51 18.79
N LEU A 60 -9.60 -1.25 18.12
CA LEU A 60 -10.34 -0.76 16.95
C LEU A 60 -11.15 0.49 17.24
N SER A 61 -11.78 0.61 18.43
CA SER A 61 -12.56 1.80 18.83
C SER A 61 -11.75 3.09 18.96
N LYS A 62 -10.43 2.99 19.12
CA LYS A 62 -9.52 4.14 19.23
C LYS A 62 -8.95 4.56 17.88
N LEU A 63 -9.09 3.73 16.83
CA LEU A 63 -8.51 4.00 15.54
C LEU A 63 -9.21 5.15 14.81
N LYS A 64 -8.40 6.06 14.28
CA LYS A 64 -8.85 7.06 13.31
C LYS A 64 -9.05 6.43 11.93
N LYS A 65 -8.22 5.43 11.59
CA LYS A 65 -8.28 4.78 10.28
C LYS A 65 -7.85 3.32 10.33
N PHE A 66 -8.63 2.47 9.64
CA PHE A 66 -8.25 1.12 9.27
C PHE A 66 -8.39 0.99 7.74
N TYR A 67 -7.33 0.58 7.05
CA TYR A 67 -7.38 0.52 5.59
C TYR A 67 -6.49 -0.57 5.02
N SER A 68 -6.76 -0.96 3.77
CA SER A 68 -5.92 -1.85 2.98
C SER A 68 -5.43 -1.12 1.74
N CYS A 69 -4.11 -0.89 1.64
CA CYS A 69 -3.53 -0.24 0.48
C CYS A 69 -3.15 -1.21 -0.66
N GLY A 70 -3.13 -2.52 -0.39
CA GLY A 70 -2.80 -3.53 -1.40
C GLY A 70 -1.34 -3.46 -1.87
N VAL A 71 -0.38 -3.77 -1.00
CA VAL A 71 1.06 -3.81 -1.35
C VAL A 71 1.39 -5.03 -2.19
N LEU A 72 1.03 -6.22 -1.68
CA LEU A 72 1.31 -7.51 -2.31
C LEU A 72 0.06 -8.20 -2.84
N GLY A 73 -1.13 -7.66 -2.56
CA GLY A 73 -2.38 -8.24 -2.98
C GLY A 73 -3.48 -7.23 -3.21
N ASP A 74 -4.69 -7.73 -3.30
CA ASP A 74 -5.89 -6.93 -3.35
C ASP A 74 -6.81 -7.37 -2.22
N GLY A 75 -7.13 -6.45 -1.31
CA GLY A 75 -7.94 -6.76 -0.13
C GLY A 75 -9.31 -7.32 -0.45
N ALA A 76 -9.90 -6.99 -1.61
CA ALA A 76 -11.15 -7.57 -2.08
C ALA A 76 -11.05 -9.08 -2.38
N MET A 77 -9.83 -9.63 -2.50
CA MET A 77 -9.63 -11.07 -2.69
C MET A 77 -9.79 -11.86 -1.40
N ASN A 78 -9.73 -11.22 -0.24
CA ASN A 78 -9.95 -11.89 1.04
C ASN A 78 -11.39 -12.41 1.11
N PRO A 79 -11.61 -13.72 1.41
CA PRO A 79 -12.96 -14.28 1.54
C PRO A 79 -13.81 -13.60 2.62
N GLU A 80 -13.19 -13.11 3.69
CA GLU A 80 -13.84 -12.47 4.84
C GLU A 80 -13.73 -10.92 4.78
N CYS A 81 -13.48 -10.34 3.59
CA CYS A 81 -13.25 -8.90 3.43
C CYS A 81 -14.40 -8.06 3.99
N VAL A 82 -15.64 -8.40 3.64
CA VAL A 82 -16.84 -7.66 4.07
C VAL A 82 -17.02 -7.78 5.57
N GLU A 83 -16.93 -8.98 6.11
CA GLU A 83 -17.08 -9.27 7.53
C GLU A 83 -16.01 -8.57 8.39
N ILE A 84 -14.78 -8.47 7.86
CA ILE A 84 -13.70 -7.73 8.53
C ILE A 84 -14.04 -6.23 8.59
N TYR A 85 -14.43 -5.62 7.48
CA TYR A 85 -14.78 -4.20 7.46
C TYR A 85 -16.02 -3.89 8.29
N ASP A 86 -17.04 -4.73 8.24
CA ASP A 86 -18.22 -4.61 9.10
C ASP A 86 -17.85 -4.66 10.58
N PHE A 87 -17.05 -5.65 10.99
CA PHE A 87 -16.59 -5.76 12.37
C PHE A 87 -15.74 -4.56 12.81
N VAL A 88 -14.79 -4.12 11.96
CA VAL A 88 -13.93 -2.97 12.25
C VAL A 88 -14.77 -1.69 12.42
N LYS A 89 -15.71 -1.45 11.51
CA LYS A 89 -16.57 -0.28 11.54
C LYS A 89 -17.51 -0.30 12.74
N SER A 90 -18.18 -1.45 12.98
CA SER A 90 -19.07 -1.63 14.14
C SER A 90 -18.34 -1.58 15.48
N SER A 91 -17.02 -1.78 15.49
CA SER A 91 -16.17 -1.61 16.68
C SER A 91 -15.88 -0.14 17.05
N GLY A 92 -16.25 0.82 16.19
CA GLY A 92 -16.08 2.24 16.45
C GLY A 92 -14.90 2.91 15.74
N THR A 93 -14.22 2.21 14.83
CA THR A 93 -13.17 2.83 13.98
C THR A 93 -13.78 3.98 13.17
N LEU A 94 -13.14 5.15 13.22
CA LEU A 94 -13.69 6.38 12.64
C LEU A 94 -13.83 6.27 11.11
N SER A 95 -12.80 5.80 10.42
CA SER A 95 -12.83 5.63 8.97
C SER A 95 -12.23 4.30 8.53
N THR A 96 -12.82 3.72 7.48
CA THR A 96 -12.32 2.50 6.81
C THR A 96 -12.15 2.75 5.34
N SER A 97 -11.10 2.19 4.70
CA SER A 97 -10.94 2.26 3.25
C SER A 97 -10.24 1.05 2.66
N LEU A 98 -10.56 0.75 1.40
CA LEU A 98 -10.02 -0.34 0.62
C LEU A 98 -9.54 0.18 -0.74
N ASN A 99 -8.27 -0.07 -1.08
CA ASN A 99 -7.77 0.10 -2.43
C ASN A 99 -7.89 -1.23 -3.18
N THR A 100 -8.44 -1.19 -4.39
CA THR A 100 -8.69 -2.40 -5.18
C THR A 100 -8.58 -2.12 -6.67
N ASN A 101 -8.25 -3.14 -7.46
CA ASN A 101 -8.37 -3.05 -8.92
C ASN A 101 -9.83 -3.20 -9.41
N GLY A 102 -10.74 -3.60 -8.54
CA GLY A 102 -12.18 -3.72 -8.83
C GLY A 102 -12.58 -4.83 -9.82
N GLY A 103 -11.64 -5.62 -10.32
CA GLY A 103 -11.83 -6.53 -11.45
C GLY A 103 -12.47 -7.88 -11.11
N LEU A 104 -12.73 -8.16 -9.83
CA LEU A 104 -13.36 -9.41 -9.40
C LEU A 104 -14.56 -9.16 -8.47
N ARG A 105 -15.10 -10.24 -7.93
CA ARG A 105 -16.27 -10.28 -7.09
C ARG A 105 -17.59 -10.08 -7.87
N ASN A 106 -18.68 -10.31 -7.19
CA ASN A 106 -20.04 -10.25 -7.73
C ASN A 106 -20.82 -9.07 -7.12
N THR A 107 -22.04 -8.89 -7.58
CA THR A 107 -22.96 -7.84 -7.13
C THR A 107 -23.20 -7.89 -5.63
N GLU A 108 -23.37 -9.09 -5.07
CA GLU A 108 -23.62 -9.30 -3.64
C GLU A 108 -22.48 -8.78 -2.78
N PHE A 109 -21.23 -9.07 -3.18
CA PHE A 109 -20.03 -8.58 -2.48
C PHE A 109 -19.97 -7.05 -2.46
N TRP A 110 -20.13 -6.40 -3.64
CA TRP A 110 -20.00 -4.94 -3.73
C TRP A 110 -21.13 -4.20 -3.02
N THR A 111 -22.35 -4.77 -3.04
CA THR A 111 -23.50 -4.25 -2.28
C THR A 111 -23.23 -4.36 -0.78
N ALA A 112 -22.81 -5.52 -0.30
CA ALA A 112 -22.51 -5.74 1.11
C ALA A 112 -21.34 -4.90 1.60
N LEU A 113 -20.31 -4.70 0.77
CA LEU A 113 -19.21 -3.81 1.13
C LEU A 113 -19.65 -2.35 1.24
N ALA A 114 -20.55 -1.88 0.37
CA ALA A 114 -21.13 -0.55 0.47
C ALA A 114 -21.88 -0.34 1.79
N ASP A 115 -22.64 -1.35 2.23
CA ASP A 115 -23.41 -1.31 3.49
C ASP A 115 -22.51 -1.15 4.73
N THR A 116 -21.22 -1.56 4.66
CA THR A 116 -20.26 -1.35 5.76
C THR A 116 -19.86 0.12 5.94
N GLY A 117 -20.15 0.99 4.98
CA GLY A 117 -19.68 2.36 4.95
C GLY A 117 -18.17 2.50 4.69
N THR A 118 -17.53 1.46 4.16
CA THR A 118 -16.10 1.51 3.78
C THR A 118 -15.93 2.30 2.50
N HIS A 119 -15.01 3.28 2.52
CA HIS A 119 -14.63 4.04 1.35
C HIS A 119 -13.76 3.17 0.42
N VAL A 120 -14.07 3.12 -0.88
CA VAL A 120 -13.32 2.31 -1.83
C VAL A 120 -12.56 3.20 -2.82
N VAL A 121 -11.26 2.92 -2.98
CA VAL A 121 -10.43 3.55 -4.00
C VAL A 121 -10.22 2.52 -5.11
N PHE A 122 -10.85 2.77 -6.25
CA PHE A 122 -10.68 1.93 -7.44
C PHE A 122 -9.46 2.40 -8.24
N ALA A 123 -8.51 1.50 -8.43
CA ALA A 123 -7.30 1.74 -9.20
C ALA A 123 -7.54 1.29 -10.66
N ILE A 124 -7.89 2.26 -11.53
CA ILE A 124 -8.22 2.05 -12.93
C ILE A 124 -7.30 2.96 -13.77
N ASP A 125 -6.44 2.37 -14.61
CA ASP A 125 -5.34 3.09 -15.25
C ASP A 125 -5.51 3.17 -16.78
N GLY A 126 -6.68 3.61 -17.19
CA GLY A 126 -7.08 3.79 -18.59
C GLY A 126 -8.55 3.49 -18.80
N LEU A 127 -8.99 3.60 -20.05
CA LEU A 127 -10.32 3.21 -20.50
C LEU A 127 -10.31 1.77 -21.05
N ALA A 128 -11.36 1.38 -21.75
CA ALA A 128 -11.56 0.00 -22.23
C ALA A 128 -10.39 -0.54 -23.08
N ASP A 129 -9.76 0.32 -23.86
CA ASP A 129 -8.68 0.00 -24.79
C ASP A 129 -7.27 0.08 -24.18
N THR A 130 -7.11 0.67 -23.00
CA THR A 130 -5.77 0.89 -22.40
C THR A 130 -5.61 0.36 -20.98
N ASN A 131 -6.68 0.24 -20.18
CA ASN A 131 -6.57 -0.22 -18.80
C ASN A 131 -5.84 -1.58 -18.67
N HIS A 132 -6.10 -2.50 -19.58
CA HIS A 132 -5.50 -3.84 -19.59
C HIS A 132 -3.99 -3.82 -19.88
N LEU A 133 -3.44 -2.75 -20.43
CA LEU A 133 -2.00 -2.62 -20.69
C LEU A 133 -1.19 -2.57 -19.39
N TYR A 134 -1.73 -1.91 -18.37
CA TYR A 134 -1.13 -1.90 -17.03
C TYR A 134 -1.83 -2.86 -16.07
N ARG A 135 -3.17 -2.84 -15.97
CA ARG A 135 -3.98 -3.73 -15.12
C ARG A 135 -4.23 -5.07 -15.83
N ARG A 136 -3.14 -5.78 -16.13
CA ARG A 136 -3.20 -7.06 -16.85
C ARG A 136 -4.10 -8.05 -16.11
N ASN A 137 -4.86 -8.86 -16.85
CA ASN A 137 -5.87 -9.80 -16.35
C ASN A 137 -7.10 -9.15 -15.69
N VAL A 138 -7.27 -7.84 -15.83
CA VAL A 138 -8.45 -7.12 -15.34
C VAL A 138 -9.27 -6.63 -16.52
N LYS A 139 -10.54 -7.03 -16.58
CA LYS A 139 -11.48 -6.59 -17.63
C LYS A 139 -12.13 -5.29 -17.24
N PHE A 140 -11.97 -4.26 -18.05
CA PHE A 140 -12.49 -2.91 -17.80
C PHE A 140 -14.01 -2.91 -17.56
N ASP A 141 -14.78 -3.60 -18.41
CA ASP A 141 -16.24 -3.65 -18.26
C ASP A 141 -16.67 -4.24 -16.92
N LYS A 142 -15.94 -5.25 -16.42
CA LYS A 142 -16.21 -5.83 -15.10
C LYS A 142 -15.91 -4.85 -13.96
N VAL A 143 -14.86 -4.05 -14.11
CA VAL A 143 -14.56 -2.98 -13.13
C VAL A 143 -15.69 -1.96 -13.10
N ILE A 144 -16.14 -1.50 -14.28
CA ILE A 144 -17.22 -0.50 -14.37
C ILE A 144 -18.54 -1.05 -13.81
N GLU A 145 -18.90 -2.31 -14.09
CA GLU A 145 -20.06 -2.99 -13.50
C GLU A 145 -19.98 -2.98 -11.96
N ASN A 146 -18.83 -3.35 -11.40
CA ASN A 146 -18.61 -3.41 -9.96
C ASN A 146 -18.65 -2.01 -9.31
N VAL A 147 -18.03 -1.01 -9.94
CA VAL A 147 -18.11 0.40 -9.54
C VAL A 147 -19.57 0.88 -9.48
N GLN A 148 -20.33 0.65 -10.55
CA GLN A 148 -21.75 1.04 -10.61
C GLN A 148 -22.56 0.35 -9.53
N THR A 149 -22.33 -0.94 -9.29
CA THR A 149 -22.98 -1.70 -8.22
C THR A 149 -22.70 -1.08 -6.85
N PHE A 150 -21.41 -0.83 -6.54
CA PHE A 150 -20.97 -0.26 -5.27
C PHE A 150 -21.55 1.12 -5.02
N ILE A 151 -21.45 2.04 -6.01
CA ILE A 151 -21.95 3.41 -5.87
C ILE A 151 -23.48 3.43 -5.80
N LYS A 152 -24.18 2.61 -6.62
CA LYS A 152 -25.65 2.50 -6.58
C LYS A 152 -26.16 1.98 -5.24
N ALA A 153 -25.40 1.14 -4.56
CA ALA A 153 -25.71 0.67 -3.21
C ALA A 153 -25.41 1.72 -2.11
N GLY A 154 -24.98 2.93 -2.47
CA GLY A 154 -24.66 4.02 -1.55
C GLY A 154 -23.21 4.08 -1.10
N GLY A 155 -22.33 3.27 -1.69
CA GLY A 155 -20.91 3.27 -1.39
C GLY A 155 -20.22 4.55 -1.91
N GLU A 156 -19.25 5.04 -1.13
CA GLU A 156 -18.42 6.19 -1.50
C GLU A 156 -17.13 5.73 -2.14
N ALA A 157 -16.83 6.20 -3.36
CA ALA A 157 -15.68 5.76 -4.13
C ALA A 157 -14.85 6.91 -4.69
N ASP A 158 -13.53 6.68 -4.75
CA ASP A 158 -12.57 7.47 -5.50
C ASP A 158 -11.98 6.64 -6.64
N TRP A 159 -11.61 7.30 -7.71
CA TRP A 159 -10.86 6.71 -8.81
C TRP A 159 -9.41 7.19 -8.79
N ASP A 160 -8.47 6.28 -8.56
CA ASP A 160 -7.04 6.51 -8.74
C ASP A 160 -6.60 6.12 -10.16
N PHE A 161 -6.01 7.05 -10.88
CA PHE A 161 -5.54 6.89 -12.26
C PHE A 161 -4.03 7.13 -12.33
N LEU A 162 -3.25 6.06 -12.56
CA LEU A 162 -1.81 6.16 -12.82
C LEU A 162 -1.58 6.56 -14.27
N ILE A 163 -0.84 7.65 -14.46
CA ILE A 163 -0.57 8.21 -15.78
C ILE A 163 0.69 7.56 -16.36
N PHE A 164 0.55 7.04 -17.58
CA PHE A 164 1.60 6.52 -18.43
C PHE A 164 1.47 7.15 -19.84
N LYS A 165 2.50 7.00 -20.66
CA LYS A 165 2.47 7.51 -22.03
C LYS A 165 1.29 6.96 -22.85
N HIS A 166 0.94 5.69 -22.64
CA HIS A 166 -0.13 5.02 -23.39
C HIS A 166 -1.55 5.47 -23.00
N ASN A 167 -1.76 6.06 -21.82
CA ASN A 167 -3.09 6.45 -21.34
C ASN A 167 -3.24 7.95 -21.06
N GLN A 168 -2.17 8.75 -21.14
CA GLN A 168 -2.22 10.18 -20.82
C GLN A 168 -3.26 10.98 -21.65
N HIS A 169 -3.52 10.55 -22.89
CA HIS A 169 -4.51 11.16 -23.77
C HIS A 169 -5.95 10.92 -23.34
N GLN A 170 -6.19 9.98 -22.42
CA GLN A 170 -7.53 9.61 -21.94
C GLN A 170 -7.92 10.29 -20.61
N ILE A 171 -7.05 11.11 -20.03
CA ILE A 171 -7.28 11.69 -18.70
C ILE A 171 -8.60 12.44 -18.61
N ASP A 172 -8.88 13.33 -19.58
CA ASP A 172 -10.08 14.16 -19.56
C ASP A 172 -11.36 13.31 -19.76
N GLU A 173 -11.30 12.31 -20.63
CA GLU A 173 -12.42 11.38 -20.84
C GLU A 173 -12.66 10.49 -19.60
N ALA A 174 -11.59 10.00 -18.98
CA ALA A 174 -11.68 9.21 -17.74
C ALA A 174 -12.25 10.06 -16.58
N GLU A 175 -11.83 11.32 -16.45
CA GLU A 175 -12.37 12.24 -15.43
C GLU A 175 -13.86 12.53 -15.66
N ALA A 176 -14.27 12.74 -16.92
CA ALA A 176 -15.69 12.91 -17.28
C ALA A 176 -16.51 11.63 -16.98
N LEU A 177 -15.97 10.46 -17.27
CA LEU A 177 -16.58 9.17 -16.94
C LEU A 177 -16.68 8.98 -15.43
N ALA A 178 -15.64 9.29 -14.66
CA ALA A 178 -15.64 9.22 -13.19
C ALA A 178 -16.78 10.07 -12.61
N LYS A 179 -16.92 11.30 -13.08
CA LYS A 179 -18.03 12.19 -12.67
C LYS A 179 -19.40 11.60 -13.02
N LYS A 180 -19.54 11.05 -14.23
CA LYS A 180 -20.80 10.41 -14.69
C LYS A 180 -21.16 9.18 -13.84
N LEU A 181 -20.18 8.40 -13.41
CA LEU A 181 -20.36 7.20 -12.58
C LEU A 181 -20.63 7.54 -11.11
N GLY A 182 -20.37 8.78 -10.68
CA GLY A 182 -20.61 9.22 -9.30
C GLY A 182 -19.44 9.05 -8.35
N PHE A 183 -18.21 8.93 -8.83
CA PHE A 183 -17.02 8.99 -7.98
C PHE A 183 -16.91 10.33 -7.26
N LYS A 184 -16.45 10.33 -6.02
CA LYS A 184 -16.20 11.56 -5.25
C LYS A 184 -14.99 12.32 -5.76
N HIS A 185 -13.91 11.61 -6.04
CA HIS A 185 -12.67 12.19 -6.54
C HIS A 185 -12.11 11.34 -7.69
N PHE A 186 -11.47 12.04 -8.63
CA PHE A 186 -10.63 11.47 -9.67
C PHE A 186 -9.19 11.93 -9.41
N ASN A 187 -8.33 11.00 -9.00
CA ASN A 187 -6.99 11.31 -8.57
C ASN A 187 -5.98 10.93 -9.66
N LYS A 188 -5.39 11.94 -10.28
CA LYS A 188 -4.30 11.79 -11.25
C LYS A 188 -3.00 11.53 -10.52
N LYS A 189 -2.35 10.41 -10.76
CA LYS A 189 -1.13 9.98 -10.06
C LYS A 189 -0.03 9.58 -11.03
N GLU A 190 1.21 9.83 -10.68
CA GLU A 190 2.37 9.26 -11.35
C GLU A 190 3.07 8.27 -10.42
N THR A 191 3.55 7.17 -10.99
CA THR A 191 4.30 6.20 -10.22
C THR A 191 5.77 6.60 -10.11
N THR A 192 6.37 6.39 -8.95
CA THR A 192 7.81 6.52 -8.72
C THR A 192 8.57 5.19 -8.91
N ARG A 193 7.86 4.11 -9.25
CA ARG A 193 8.44 2.75 -9.38
C ARG A 193 9.24 2.53 -10.66
N TRP A 194 9.70 3.61 -11.30
CA TRP A 194 10.66 3.57 -12.40
C TRP A 194 12.09 3.38 -11.91
N ASP A 195 12.35 3.74 -10.66
CA ASP A 195 13.65 3.62 -10.03
C ASP A 195 13.78 2.24 -9.39
N ASP A 196 14.92 1.60 -9.59
CA ASP A 196 15.17 0.27 -9.06
C ASP A 196 16.66 0.02 -8.88
N PHE A 197 17.03 -1.12 -8.29
CA PHE A 197 18.41 -1.58 -8.18
C PHE A 197 18.62 -2.78 -9.10
N ASP A 198 19.73 -2.79 -9.83
CA ASP A 198 20.13 -3.96 -10.61
C ASP A 198 20.59 -5.10 -9.69
N SER A 199 20.93 -6.26 -10.28
CA SER A 199 21.41 -7.43 -9.58
C SER A 199 22.68 -7.21 -8.73
N ASN A 200 23.41 -6.12 -8.98
CA ASN A 200 24.61 -5.71 -8.26
C ASN A 200 24.32 -4.66 -7.19
N GLY A 201 23.05 -4.30 -6.96
CA GLY A 201 22.64 -3.27 -6.00
C GLY A 201 22.89 -1.84 -6.48
N LYS A 202 23.22 -1.63 -7.77
CA LYS A 202 23.37 -0.30 -8.36
C LYS A 202 22.01 0.25 -8.73
N TRP A 203 21.75 1.50 -8.32
CA TRP A 203 20.53 2.21 -8.69
C TRP A 203 20.46 2.42 -10.21
N ILE A 204 19.32 2.08 -10.77
CA ILE A 204 18.99 2.27 -12.18
C ILE A 204 17.64 2.99 -12.29
N GLN A 205 17.53 3.88 -13.28
CA GLN A 205 16.29 4.52 -13.64
C GLN A 205 15.81 3.96 -14.97
N ARG A 206 14.66 3.29 -14.96
CA ARG A 206 14.03 2.79 -16.17
C ARG A 206 13.15 3.88 -16.79
N LYS A 207 13.20 4.01 -18.10
CA LYS A 207 12.28 4.87 -18.88
C LYS A 207 11.10 4.06 -19.43
N SER A 208 11.29 2.78 -19.59
CA SER A 208 10.28 1.85 -20.10
C SER A 208 10.44 0.45 -19.51
N ILE A 209 9.37 -0.33 -19.58
CA ILE A 209 9.34 -1.77 -19.24
C ILE A 209 8.71 -2.49 -20.43
N GLN A 210 9.46 -3.43 -21.04
CA GLN A 210 8.93 -4.25 -22.13
C GLN A 210 7.97 -5.29 -21.60
N ILE A 211 6.79 -5.42 -22.23
CA ILE A 211 5.73 -6.34 -21.84
C ILE A 211 5.21 -7.01 -23.11
N GLY A 212 5.80 -8.15 -23.49
CA GLY A 212 5.48 -8.78 -24.75
C GLY A 212 5.73 -7.82 -25.92
N ASP A 213 4.68 -7.52 -26.69
CA ASP A 213 4.75 -6.71 -27.91
C ASP A 213 4.65 -5.20 -27.67
N TYR A 214 4.43 -4.74 -26.42
CA TYR A 214 4.35 -3.32 -26.11
C TYR A 214 5.31 -2.92 -24.98
N ALA A 215 5.65 -1.63 -24.93
CA ALA A 215 6.42 -1.05 -23.85
C ALA A 215 5.55 -0.15 -22.97
N LEU A 216 5.59 -0.39 -21.66
CA LEU A 216 5.10 0.57 -20.69
C LEU A 216 6.13 1.70 -20.58
N GLU A 217 5.74 2.93 -20.91
CA GLU A 217 6.64 4.07 -20.95
C GLU A 217 6.22 5.15 -19.93
N LYS A 218 7.24 5.79 -19.33
CA LYS A 218 7.05 6.96 -18.48
C LYS A 218 6.53 8.12 -19.33
N VAL A 219 5.66 8.96 -18.75
CA VAL A 219 5.19 10.19 -19.37
C VAL A 219 6.39 11.12 -19.58
N GLU A 220 6.56 11.62 -20.80
CA GLU A 220 7.51 12.71 -21.09
C GLU A 220 6.84 14.02 -20.69
N ARG A 221 7.32 14.65 -19.62
CA ARG A 221 6.90 16.01 -19.28
C ARG A 221 7.67 17.02 -20.11
N GLU A 222 6.97 17.94 -20.71
CA GLU A 222 7.53 19.28 -20.96
C GLU A 222 7.89 19.89 -19.59
N THR A 223 9.09 20.37 -19.45
CA THR A 223 9.77 20.75 -18.20
C THR A 223 9.17 21.98 -17.50
N THR A 224 7.86 22.13 -17.47
CA THR A 224 7.19 23.26 -16.84
C THR A 224 6.24 22.80 -15.74
N ALA A 225 6.62 23.07 -14.50
CA ALA A 225 5.81 23.24 -13.31
C ALA A 225 5.85 22.23 -12.15
N LEU A 226 6.57 21.08 -12.21
CA LEU A 226 6.73 20.22 -11.03
C LEU A 226 8.17 19.68 -10.87
N GLY A 227 9.16 20.50 -11.21
CA GLY A 227 10.59 20.18 -11.22
C GLY A 227 11.28 20.01 -9.85
N LEU A 228 10.60 19.57 -8.79
CA LEU A 228 11.20 19.42 -7.47
C LEU A 228 11.50 17.96 -7.06
N ALA A 229 10.97 16.96 -7.75
CA ALA A 229 11.15 15.56 -7.36
C ALA A 229 12.45 14.92 -7.90
N ASP A 230 12.88 15.25 -9.10
CA ASP A 230 14.02 14.58 -9.75
C ASP A 230 15.39 15.14 -9.35
N THR A 231 15.49 16.42 -9.01
CA THR A 231 16.76 17.03 -8.58
C THR A 231 17.14 16.70 -7.14
N GLN A 232 16.18 16.34 -6.29
CA GLN A 232 16.47 15.92 -4.92
C GLN A 232 16.99 14.49 -4.81
N LYS A 233 16.62 13.58 -5.72
CA LYS A 233 17.05 12.18 -5.69
C LYS A 233 18.50 11.97 -6.12
N ALA A 234 19.03 12.78 -7.03
CA ALA A 234 20.40 12.64 -7.54
C ALA A 234 21.50 13.00 -6.51
N LYS A 235 21.15 13.69 -5.43
CA LYS A 235 22.12 14.05 -4.34
C LYS A 235 22.17 13.04 -3.19
N ILE A 236 21.48 11.88 -3.32
CA ILE A 236 21.22 10.96 -2.20
C ILE A 236 22.36 9.95 -1.96
N GLN A 237 23.35 9.84 -2.85
CA GLN A 237 24.38 8.79 -2.76
C GLN A 237 25.40 8.95 -1.63
N ASP A 238 25.50 10.11 -0.96
CA ASP A 238 26.72 10.39 -0.17
C ASP A 238 26.53 10.66 1.34
N THR A 239 25.34 10.48 1.91
CA THR A 239 25.13 10.88 3.32
C THR A 239 24.25 9.95 4.14
N PHE A 240 24.42 8.64 4.03
CA PHE A 240 23.66 7.65 4.85
C PHE A 240 23.73 7.94 6.35
N GLN A 241 24.80 8.54 6.83
CA GLN A 241 24.99 8.81 8.26
C GLN A 241 24.49 10.18 8.74
N THR A 242 24.25 11.14 7.86
CA THR A 242 23.99 12.54 8.25
C THR A 242 22.54 13.00 8.13
N LYS A 243 21.67 12.26 7.46
CA LYS A 243 20.26 12.65 7.33
C LYS A 243 19.44 12.24 8.55
N LYS A 244 18.55 13.14 8.97
CA LYS A 244 17.49 12.78 9.92
C LYS A 244 16.40 11.98 9.22
N ILE A 245 15.83 11.00 9.92
CA ILE A 245 14.67 10.25 9.43
C ILE A 245 13.41 10.93 10.00
N LYS A 246 12.52 11.40 9.11
CA LYS A 246 11.19 11.84 9.47
C LYS A 246 10.21 10.72 9.10
N CYS A 247 9.93 9.85 10.04
CA CYS A 247 9.11 8.67 9.81
C CYS A 247 7.69 9.03 9.38
N ASN A 248 7.29 8.61 8.17
CA ASN A 248 5.95 8.88 7.64
C ASN A 248 4.84 8.12 8.37
N SER A 249 5.17 7.06 9.11
CA SER A 249 4.21 6.29 9.92
C SER A 249 4.04 6.82 11.32
N TYR A 250 4.97 7.68 11.76
CA TYR A 250 4.92 8.29 13.08
C TYR A 250 5.35 9.76 13.03
N HIS A 251 4.40 10.65 12.84
CA HIS A 251 4.64 12.10 12.87
C HIS A 251 3.33 12.83 13.18
N GLN A 252 3.44 13.96 13.86
CA GLN A 252 2.31 14.83 14.25
C GLN A 252 1.18 14.01 14.88
N ASN A 253 0.05 13.85 14.17
CA ASN A 253 -1.15 13.14 14.65
C ASN A 253 -1.29 11.72 14.06
N LYS A 254 -0.25 11.19 13.40
CA LYS A 254 -0.24 9.85 12.82
C LYS A 254 0.64 8.91 13.63
N SER A 255 0.10 7.76 13.99
CA SER A 255 0.81 6.61 14.51
C SER A 255 0.23 5.37 13.85
N GLU A 256 0.96 4.82 12.88
CA GLU A 256 0.50 3.76 11.98
C GLU A 256 1.36 2.52 12.11
N ILE A 257 0.71 1.37 11.96
CA ILE A 257 1.38 0.10 11.69
C ILE A 257 0.88 -0.49 10.37
N TYR A 258 1.71 -1.37 9.81
CA TYR A 258 1.35 -2.26 8.71
C TYR A 258 1.23 -3.68 9.24
N LEU A 259 0.10 -4.31 8.98
CA LEU A 259 -0.18 -5.72 9.26
C LEU A 259 -0.15 -6.48 7.94
N ALA A 260 0.86 -7.30 7.74
CA ALA A 260 0.99 -8.16 6.56
C ALA A 260 -0.04 -9.30 6.57
N ALA A 261 -0.38 -9.83 5.40
CA ALA A 261 -1.35 -10.92 5.27
C ALA A 261 -0.89 -12.23 5.94
N ASN A 262 0.43 -12.41 6.12
CA ASN A 262 1.02 -13.53 6.86
C ASN A 262 1.05 -13.30 8.39
N GLY A 263 0.56 -12.15 8.85
CA GLY A 263 0.47 -11.78 10.26
C GLY A 263 1.66 -10.99 10.82
N GLU A 264 2.71 -10.75 10.06
CA GLU A 264 3.83 -9.91 10.49
C GLU A 264 3.41 -8.45 10.64
N VAL A 265 3.93 -7.79 11.68
CA VAL A 265 3.65 -6.39 11.99
C VAL A 265 4.92 -5.57 11.85
N SER A 266 4.84 -4.52 11.07
CA SER A 266 5.92 -3.54 10.87
C SER A 266 5.40 -2.10 11.00
N PRO A 267 6.28 -1.09 11.15
CA PRO A 267 5.82 0.29 11.30
C PRO A 267 5.21 0.87 10.02
N CYS A 268 5.51 0.32 8.87
CA CYS A 268 4.97 0.79 7.59
C CYS A 268 5.06 -0.28 6.51
N CYS A 269 4.27 -0.13 5.45
CA CYS A 269 4.26 -1.05 4.31
C CYS A 269 5.58 -1.07 3.51
N TRP A 270 6.41 -0.03 3.57
CA TRP A 270 7.74 -0.03 2.94
C TRP A 270 8.73 -0.97 3.62
N LEU A 271 8.58 -1.18 4.93
CA LEU A 271 9.41 -2.12 5.71
C LEU A 271 8.74 -3.48 5.86
N GLY A 272 7.47 -3.61 5.53
CA GLY A 272 6.74 -4.88 5.60
C GLY A 272 7.18 -5.87 4.52
N ASP A 273 6.85 -7.16 4.71
CA ASP A 273 7.02 -8.27 3.78
C ASP A 273 8.37 -8.30 3.03
N LEU A 274 8.52 -7.41 2.03
CA LEU A 274 9.68 -7.40 1.13
C LEU A 274 10.98 -6.92 1.76
N LYS A 275 10.87 -6.04 2.75
CA LYS A 275 12.02 -5.33 3.33
C LYS A 275 12.25 -5.66 4.81
N ILE A 276 11.40 -6.47 5.40
CA ILE A 276 11.53 -6.86 6.81
C ILE A 276 12.88 -7.55 7.10
N HIS A 277 13.45 -8.21 6.10
CA HIS A 277 14.76 -8.86 6.20
C HIS A 277 15.93 -7.90 6.43
N GLU A 278 15.79 -6.62 6.09
CA GLU A 278 16.78 -5.60 6.44
C GLU A 278 16.95 -5.47 7.96
N ALA A 279 15.91 -5.82 8.70
CA ALA A 279 15.88 -5.77 10.16
C ALA A 279 16.40 -7.05 10.83
N LYS A 280 17.00 -7.98 10.10
CA LYS A 280 17.49 -9.28 10.63
C LYS A 280 18.42 -9.14 11.84
N ASN A 281 19.14 -8.03 11.95
CA ASN A 281 20.05 -7.77 13.06
C ASN A 281 19.34 -7.26 14.33
N ILE A 282 18.06 -6.90 14.21
CA ILE A 282 17.22 -6.40 15.31
C ILE A 282 15.96 -7.24 15.53
N ILE A 283 15.77 -8.27 14.73
CA ILE A 283 14.72 -9.29 14.90
C ILE A 283 15.42 -10.63 15.17
N ASP A 284 15.35 -11.07 16.40
CA ASP A 284 15.90 -12.35 16.84
C ASP A 284 14.98 -13.54 16.53
N ASP A 285 13.67 -13.32 16.58
CA ASP A 285 12.62 -14.29 16.25
C ASP A 285 11.42 -13.59 15.61
N TYR A 286 11.14 -13.91 14.35
CA TYR A 286 10.02 -13.35 13.58
C TYR A 286 8.64 -13.67 14.18
N LYS A 287 8.52 -14.70 15.00
CA LYS A 287 7.28 -14.98 15.75
C LYS A 287 6.92 -13.86 16.71
N LYS A 288 7.92 -13.15 17.26
CA LYS A 288 7.71 -12.04 18.18
C LYS A 288 7.12 -10.80 17.54
N ILE A 289 7.17 -10.70 16.22
CA ILE A 289 6.54 -9.61 15.45
C ILE A 289 5.33 -10.08 14.64
N ASN A 290 4.85 -11.29 14.91
CA ASN A 290 3.75 -11.89 14.15
C ASN A 290 2.52 -12.08 15.05
N ILE A 291 1.43 -11.42 14.66
CA ILE A 291 0.17 -11.39 15.40
C ILE A 291 -0.52 -12.76 15.54
N ASN A 292 -0.13 -13.74 14.71
CA ASN A 292 -0.61 -15.12 14.85
C ASN A 292 -0.03 -15.81 16.11
N HIS A 293 1.09 -15.32 16.61
CA HIS A 293 1.83 -15.94 17.71
C HIS A 293 1.80 -15.11 19.00
N THR A 294 1.68 -13.79 18.90
CA THR A 294 1.73 -12.88 20.05
C THR A 294 0.68 -11.76 19.91
N THR A 295 0.44 -10.99 20.94
CA THR A 295 -0.53 -9.89 20.93
C THR A 295 0.07 -8.65 20.26
N LEU A 296 -0.80 -7.77 19.75
CA LEU A 296 -0.35 -6.51 19.15
C LEU A 296 0.39 -5.63 20.18
N GLU A 297 -0.05 -5.63 21.43
CA GLU A 297 0.61 -4.91 22.53
C GLU A 297 2.04 -5.41 22.75
N GLU A 298 2.23 -6.72 22.87
CA GLU A 298 3.57 -7.33 23.06
C GLU A 298 4.48 -7.05 21.85
N ILE A 299 3.94 -7.04 20.62
CA ILE A 299 4.71 -6.69 19.43
C ILE A 299 5.20 -5.25 19.51
N LEU A 300 4.31 -4.30 19.81
CA LEU A 300 4.63 -2.86 19.85
C LEU A 300 5.56 -2.50 21.01
N ASP A 301 5.46 -3.21 22.14
CA ASP A 301 6.37 -3.07 23.28
C ASP A 301 7.65 -3.92 23.14
N GLY A 302 7.77 -4.68 22.06
CA GLY A 302 8.89 -5.56 21.79
C GLY A 302 10.18 -4.85 21.38
N GLU A 303 11.27 -5.59 21.38
CA GLU A 303 12.62 -5.07 21.09
C GLU A 303 12.72 -4.54 19.65
N PHE A 304 12.00 -5.12 18.69
CA PHE A 304 11.98 -4.66 17.31
C PHE A 304 11.55 -3.19 17.19
N PHE A 305 10.40 -2.81 17.76
CA PHE A 305 9.90 -1.43 17.71
C PHE A 305 10.77 -0.47 18.53
N LYS A 306 11.32 -0.92 19.67
CA LYS A 306 12.26 -0.15 20.48
C LYS A 306 13.58 0.12 19.75
N SER A 307 14.11 -0.86 19.06
CA SER A 307 15.34 -0.73 18.27
C SER A 307 15.14 0.16 17.04
N LEU A 308 13.98 0.03 16.35
CA LEU A 308 13.62 0.95 15.28
C LEU A 308 13.54 2.40 15.75
N ALA A 309 12.95 2.64 16.92
CA ALA A 309 12.91 3.99 17.52
C ALA A 309 14.32 4.57 17.73
N LYS A 310 15.26 3.76 18.23
CA LYS A 310 16.68 4.16 18.37
C LYS A 310 17.31 4.48 17.01
N GLY A 311 17.02 3.70 15.97
CA GLY A 311 17.52 3.92 14.60
C GLY A 311 16.94 5.16 13.92
N ILE A 312 15.68 5.52 14.23
CA ILE A 312 14.98 6.67 13.64
C ILE A 312 15.37 7.99 14.35
N TYR A 313 15.41 7.99 15.67
CA TYR A 313 15.62 9.20 16.50
C TYR A 313 17.05 9.36 17.04
N GLY A 314 17.84 8.30 17.01
CA GLY A 314 19.23 8.30 17.43
C GLY A 314 20.16 8.83 16.34
N GLU A 315 21.43 8.99 16.70
CA GLU A 315 22.53 9.18 15.74
C GLU A 315 22.70 7.91 14.91
N ALA A 316 23.43 7.99 13.78
CA ALA A 316 23.70 6.85 12.91
C ALA A 316 24.23 5.66 13.72
N ASN A 317 23.52 4.55 13.72
CA ASN A 317 23.81 3.36 14.51
C ASN A 317 23.37 2.08 13.79
N ALA A 318 23.68 0.92 14.38
CA ALA A 318 23.36 -0.40 13.85
C ALA A 318 21.85 -0.68 13.65
N TYR A 319 20.98 0.13 14.25
CA TYR A 319 19.52 -0.01 14.14
C TYR A 319 18.92 0.82 13.02
N ARG A 320 19.70 1.64 12.31
CA ARG A 320 19.23 2.47 11.20
C ARG A 320 19.06 1.60 9.95
N LEU A 321 17.84 1.53 9.42
CA LEU A 321 17.51 0.74 8.25
C LEU A 321 17.64 1.55 6.97
N GLN A 322 18.16 0.93 5.91
CA GLN A 322 18.33 1.56 4.60
C GLN A 322 16.99 2.02 4.02
N THR A 323 15.95 1.20 4.12
CA THR A 323 14.59 1.56 3.69
C THR A 323 14.08 2.82 4.39
N CYS A 324 14.26 2.94 5.71
CA CYS A 324 13.85 4.15 6.47
C CYS A 324 14.59 5.39 5.99
N TYR A 325 15.88 5.26 5.73
CA TYR A 325 16.72 6.35 5.26
C TYR A 325 16.33 6.81 3.84
N HIS A 326 16.17 5.88 2.90
CA HIS A 326 15.84 6.22 1.51
C HIS A 326 14.41 6.77 1.36
N THR A 327 13.46 6.22 2.12
CA THR A 327 12.04 6.60 2.00
C THR A 327 11.70 7.84 2.81
N CYS A 328 12.29 7.98 4.01
CA CYS A 328 11.91 8.99 5.00
C CYS A 328 13.06 9.90 5.45
N GLY A 329 14.25 9.74 4.87
CA GLY A 329 15.40 10.61 5.14
C GLY A 329 15.19 12.02 4.60
N VAL A 330 15.43 13.04 5.45
CA VAL A 330 15.39 14.45 5.08
C VAL A 330 16.80 15.05 5.17
N ALA A 331 17.15 15.91 4.23
CA ALA A 331 18.42 16.66 4.33
C ALA A 331 18.42 17.46 5.63
N ASN A 332 19.56 17.51 6.32
CA ASN A 332 19.73 18.45 7.42
C ASN A 332 19.57 19.86 6.85
N ALA A 333 18.62 20.63 7.38
CA ALA A 333 18.47 22.05 7.10
C ALA A 333 19.63 22.82 7.75
#